data_961d7ecfcdf4ed00e5f14606b81ec464
#
_entry.id   961d7ecfcdf4ed00e5f14606b81ec464
#
_cell.length_a   1.000
_cell.length_b   1.000
_cell.length_c   1.000
_cell.angle_alpha   90.00
_cell.angle_beta   90.00
_cell.angle_gamma   90.00
#
_symmetry.space_group_name_H-M   'P 1'
#
loop_
_entity.id
_entity.type
_entity.pdbx_description
1 polymer ?
#
loop_
_entity_poly.entity_id
_entity_poly.type
_entity_poly.pdbx_seq_one_letter_code
_entity_poly.pdbx_strand_id
1 'polypeptide(L)'
;MKVKKILISQPAPTNGSPYTEIISKYKVDIDFVPFFHVEPLQAKEFRLQKVNILEHTAVVFTSRSAIDAFFKISEEMRVAIPETMKYFCVSESIALYLQKYIVYRKRKIFFGNGQSSSIIDAIGAKHKNEHFMLAVADNGNKTDLPKIFTKNKLKHSTAIMVKTVYSNLSSVNVKSYDMLVFYSPSDVKALRDNFPDVDHHRSEERRVGKECRSRWSPYH
;
A
#
# COMPACT_ATOMS: atom_id res chain seq x y z
N MET A 1 -13.84 -18.44 26.78
CA MET A 1 -13.47 -19.42 25.73
C MET A 1 -11.96 -19.39 25.54
N LYS A 2 -11.27 -20.53 25.54
CA LYS A 2 -9.80 -20.54 25.37
C LYS A 2 -9.49 -20.61 23.88
N VAL A 3 -8.87 -19.57 23.33
CA VAL A 3 -8.44 -19.55 21.91
C VAL A 3 -7.31 -20.55 21.73
N LYS A 4 -7.46 -21.45 20.76
CA LYS A 4 -6.46 -22.46 20.40
C LYS A 4 -5.94 -22.31 19.00
N LYS A 5 -6.79 -21.90 18.05
CA LYS A 5 -6.46 -21.81 16.64
C LYS A 5 -6.77 -20.42 16.07
N ILE A 6 -5.76 -19.76 15.50
CA ILE A 6 -5.84 -18.38 15.00
C ILE A 6 -5.49 -18.37 13.51
N LEU A 7 -6.27 -17.64 12.71
CA LEU A 7 -5.94 -17.33 11.32
C LEU A 7 -5.55 -15.85 11.20
N ILE A 8 -4.40 -15.59 10.60
CA ILE A 8 -3.90 -14.25 10.33
C ILE A 8 -3.89 -13.99 8.82
N SER A 9 -4.54 -12.91 8.38
CA SER A 9 -4.70 -12.53 6.98
C SER A 9 -3.45 -11.95 6.32
N GLN A 10 -2.27 -12.43 6.71
CA GLN A 10 -0.98 -11.98 6.18
C GLN A 10 -0.12 -13.15 5.74
N PRO A 11 0.89 -12.92 4.89
CA PRO A 11 1.93 -13.91 4.62
C PRO A 11 2.65 -14.35 5.89
N ALA A 12 3.11 -15.59 5.92
CA ALA A 12 3.91 -16.09 7.03
C ALA A 12 5.13 -15.18 7.25
N PRO A 13 5.40 -14.78 8.49
CA PRO A 13 6.54 -13.92 8.77
C PRO A 13 7.86 -14.66 8.55
N THR A 14 8.88 -13.91 8.15
CA THR A 14 10.26 -14.40 8.14
C THR A 14 10.79 -14.56 9.56
N ASN A 15 11.92 -15.23 9.72
CA ASN A 15 12.55 -15.53 11.01
C ASN A 15 12.60 -14.33 11.97
N GLY A 16 12.35 -14.59 13.28
CA GLY A 16 12.38 -13.56 14.33
C GLY A 16 11.06 -12.87 14.62
N SER A 17 9.95 -13.46 14.19
CA SER A 17 8.62 -12.91 14.40
C SER A 17 8.17 -12.98 15.86
N PRO A 18 7.48 -11.95 16.38
CA PRO A 18 6.87 -11.97 17.72
C PRO A 18 5.79 -13.07 17.88
N TYR A 19 5.25 -13.58 16.78
CA TYR A 19 4.29 -14.70 16.81
C TYR A 19 4.88 -16.00 17.34
N THR A 20 6.18 -16.24 17.15
CA THR A 20 6.86 -17.43 17.68
C THR A 20 6.79 -17.47 19.20
N GLU A 21 6.96 -16.32 19.85
CA GLU A 21 6.82 -16.19 21.31
C GLU A 21 5.37 -16.42 21.76
N ILE A 22 4.40 -15.91 21.02
CA ILE A 22 2.97 -16.09 21.31
C ILE A 22 2.59 -17.58 21.21
N ILE A 23 3.03 -18.27 20.14
CA ILE A 23 2.77 -19.69 19.94
C ILE A 23 3.32 -20.52 21.11
N SER A 24 4.58 -20.28 21.50
CA SER A 24 5.22 -21.04 22.59
C SER A 24 4.61 -20.75 23.96
N LYS A 25 4.34 -19.47 24.26
CA LYS A 25 3.82 -19.02 25.58
C LYS A 25 2.38 -19.44 25.83
N TYR A 26 1.52 -19.32 24.81
CA TYR A 26 0.07 -19.53 24.95
C TYR A 26 -0.40 -20.88 24.39
N LYS A 27 0.49 -21.65 23.78
CA LYS A 27 0.19 -22.95 23.14
C LYS A 27 -0.99 -22.83 22.18
N VAL A 28 -0.91 -21.87 21.25
CA VAL A 28 -1.90 -21.61 20.20
C VAL A 28 -1.29 -21.96 18.84
N ASP A 29 -2.12 -22.48 17.94
CA ASP A 29 -1.74 -22.68 16.54
C ASP A 29 -2.07 -21.42 15.75
N ILE A 30 -1.12 -20.92 14.96
CA ILE A 30 -1.31 -19.74 14.13
C ILE A 30 -1.05 -20.11 12.68
N ASP A 31 -2.08 -20.01 11.85
CA ASP A 31 -1.99 -20.16 10.39
C ASP A 31 -1.94 -18.77 9.74
N PHE A 32 -1.10 -18.62 8.74
CA PHE A 32 -0.93 -17.41 7.96
C PHE A 32 -1.42 -17.64 6.54
N VAL A 33 -2.46 -16.92 6.14
CA VAL A 33 -3.02 -16.98 4.79
C VAL A 33 -3.25 -15.56 4.29
N PRO A 34 -2.52 -15.08 3.27
CA PRO A 34 -2.75 -13.76 2.70
C PRO A 34 -4.10 -13.74 1.98
N PHE A 35 -4.99 -12.84 2.39
CA PHE A 35 -6.33 -12.69 1.81
C PHE A 35 -6.33 -11.88 0.53
N PHE A 36 -5.29 -11.11 0.31
CA PHE A 36 -5.03 -10.40 -0.94
C PHE A 36 -3.52 -10.16 -1.09
N HIS A 37 -3.12 -9.84 -2.29
CA HIS A 37 -1.79 -9.32 -2.60
C HIS A 37 -1.89 -8.17 -3.59
N VAL A 38 -0.80 -7.44 -3.73
CA VAL A 38 -0.74 -6.27 -4.62
C VAL A 38 0.16 -6.63 -5.80
N GLU A 39 -0.36 -6.46 -7.00
CA GLU A 39 0.36 -6.72 -8.25
C GLU A 39 0.54 -5.44 -9.08
N PRO A 40 1.68 -5.25 -9.74
CA PRO A 40 1.81 -4.20 -10.73
C PRO A 40 0.84 -4.43 -11.89
N LEU A 41 0.25 -3.37 -12.42
CA LEU A 41 -0.50 -3.44 -13.67
C LEU A 41 0.42 -3.86 -14.82
N GLN A 42 -0.14 -4.57 -15.79
CA GLN A 42 0.55 -4.81 -17.06
C GLN A 42 0.49 -3.56 -17.93
N ALA A 43 1.46 -3.39 -18.83
CA ALA A 43 1.48 -2.25 -19.75
C ALA A 43 0.19 -2.12 -20.58
N LYS A 44 -0.46 -3.25 -20.95
CA LYS A 44 -1.74 -3.25 -21.65
C LYS A 44 -2.85 -2.61 -20.82
N GLU A 45 -2.96 -2.95 -19.54
CA GLU A 45 -3.95 -2.39 -18.61
C GLU A 45 -3.67 -0.90 -18.35
N PHE A 46 -2.38 -0.54 -18.19
CA PHE A 46 -1.98 0.85 -18.00
C PHE A 46 -2.35 1.75 -19.19
N ARG A 47 -2.17 1.27 -20.43
CA ARG A 47 -2.54 2.03 -21.65
C ARG A 47 -4.02 2.40 -21.70
N LEU A 48 -4.90 1.59 -21.11
CA LEU A 48 -6.34 1.88 -21.05
C LEU A 48 -6.67 3.14 -20.24
N GLN A 49 -5.79 3.54 -19.34
CA GLN A 49 -5.95 4.76 -18.54
C GLN A 49 -5.66 6.04 -19.35
N LYS A 50 -5.07 5.92 -20.54
CA LYS A 50 -4.70 7.06 -21.42
C LYS A 50 -3.81 8.09 -20.72
N VAL A 51 -3.00 7.67 -19.76
CA VAL A 51 -2.02 8.51 -19.08
C VAL A 51 -0.69 8.39 -19.80
N ASN A 52 -0.14 9.51 -20.28
CA ASN A 52 1.16 9.55 -20.91
C ASN A 52 2.22 9.95 -19.90
N ILE A 53 3.16 9.06 -19.60
CA ILE A 53 4.24 9.29 -18.64
C ILE A 53 5.09 10.51 -19.02
N LEU A 54 5.37 10.68 -20.33
CA LEU A 54 6.26 11.72 -20.84
C LEU A 54 5.65 13.14 -20.81
N GLU A 55 4.35 13.26 -20.61
CA GLU A 55 3.69 14.57 -20.42
C GLU A 55 3.88 15.13 -19.01
N HIS A 56 4.43 14.34 -18.11
CA HIS A 56 4.62 14.72 -16.71
C HIS A 56 6.09 15.07 -16.44
N THR A 57 6.32 16.05 -15.59
CA THR A 57 7.65 16.49 -15.17
C THR A 57 8.03 15.97 -13.80
N ALA A 58 7.04 15.46 -13.07
CA ALA A 58 7.23 14.90 -11.74
C ALA A 58 6.30 13.70 -11.49
N VAL A 59 6.77 12.74 -10.69
CA VAL A 59 6.00 11.59 -10.23
C VAL A 59 5.91 11.58 -8.71
N VAL A 60 4.72 11.28 -8.19
CA VAL A 60 4.47 11.14 -6.75
C VAL A 60 4.27 9.67 -6.40
N PHE A 61 5.08 9.15 -5.47
CA PHE A 61 5.00 7.77 -5.01
C PHE A 61 4.51 7.67 -3.57
N THR A 62 3.56 6.78 -3.34
CA THR A 62 2.99 6.48 -2.02
C THR A 62 3.49 5.17 -1.43
N SER A 63 4.09 4.29 -2.25
CA SER A 63 4.55 2.98 -1.84
C SER A 63 5.71 2.49 -2.69
N ARG A 64 6.46 1.52 -2.17
CA ARG A 64 7.54 0.84 -2.92
C ARG A 64 7.00 0.05 -4.10
N SER A 65 5.84 -0.59 -3.94
CA SER A 65 5.17 -1.32 -5.03
C SER A 65 4.78 -0.41 -6.20
N ALA A 66 4.39 0.85 -5.92
CA ALA A 66 4.12 1.82 -6.98
C ALA A 66 5.41 2.22 -7.74
N ILE A 67 6.56 2.28 -7.06
CA ILE A 67 7.86 2.49 -7.70
C ILE A 67 8.22 1.31 -8.61
N ASP A 68 8.17 0.07 -8.08
CA ASP A 68 8.45 -1.13 -8.86
C ASP A 68 7.54 -1.21 -10.11
N ALA A 69 6.24 -0.93 -9.94
CA ALA A 69 5.28 -0.92 -11.03
C ALA A 69 5.57 0.16 -12.07
N PHE A 70 5.91 1.38 -11.65
CA PHE A 70 6.22 2.48 -12.55
C PHE A 70 7.40 2.16 -13.47
N PHE A 71 8.50 1.67 -12.92
CA PHE A 71 9.68 1.33 -13.72
C PHE A 71 9.42 0.11 -14.60
N LYS A 72 8.74 -0.91 -14.10
CA LYS A 72 8.35 -2.08 -14.89
C LYS A 72 7.45 -1.71 -16.06
N ILE A 73 6.40 -0.92 -15.84
CA ILE A 73 5.48 -0.45 -16.89
C ILE A 73 6.24 0.39 -17.91
N SER A 74 7.12 1.27 -17.47
CA SER A 74 7.94 2.11 -18.37
C SER A 74 8.84 1.26 -19.27
N GLU A 75 9.47 0.22 -18.71
CA GLU A 75 10.29 -0.73 -19.47
C GLU A 75 9.46 -1.53 -20.49
N GLU A 76 8.33 -2.11 -20.07
CA GLU A 76 7.41 -2.86 -20.93
C GLU A 76 6.84 -1.99 -22.06
N MET A 77 6.63 -0.70 -21.81
CA MET A 77 6.16 0.28 -22.79
C MET A 77 7.29 0.87 -23.63
N ARG A 78 8.55 0.56 -23.32
CA ARG A 78 9.76 1.13 -23.93
C ARG A 78 9.80 2.66 -23.82
N VAL A 79 9.34 3.19 -22.69
CA VAL A 79 9.37 4.61 -22.39
C VAL A 79 10.67 4.93 -21.65
N ALA A 80 11.53 5.72 -22.28
CA ALA A 80 12.73 6.24 -21.61
C ALA A 80 12.35 7.40 -20.69
N ILE A 81 12.52 7.21 -19.39
CA ILE A 81 12.21 8.22 -18.38
C ILE A 81 13.23 9.38 -18.53
N PRO A 82 12.79 10.63 -18.71
CA PRO A 82 13.70 11.75 -18.86
C PRO A 82 14.56 11.95 -17.60
N GLU A 83 15.84 12.27 -17.79
CA GLU A 83 16.73 12.60 -16.66
C GLU A 83 16.25 13.82 -15.85
N THR A 84 15.42 14.67 -16.43
CA THR A 84 14.83 15.84 -15.78
C THR A 84 13.67 15.49 -14.86
N MET A 85 13.13 14.27 -14.94
CA MET A 85 12.02 13.81 -14.10
C MET A 85 12.34 13.98 -12.62
N LYS A 86 11.40 14.55 -11.88
CA LYS A 86 11.48 14.72 -10.41
C LYS A 86 10.60 13.69 -9.73
N TYR A 87 10.99 13.31 -8.53
CA TYR A 87 10.32 12.28 -7.75
C TYR A 87 9.95 12.82 -6.38
N PHE A 88 8.68 12.71 -6.03
CA PHE A 88 8.14 13.10 -4.74
C PHE A 88 7.61 11.85 -4.03
N CYS A 89 8.08 11.61 -2.82
CA CYS A 89 7.73 10.42 -2.05
C CYS A 89 7.05 10.81 -0.75
N VAL A 90 6.07 10.02 -0.29
CA VAL A 90 5.39 10.33 0.98
C VAL A 90 6.32 10.20 2.18
N SER A 91 7.40 9.41 2.08
CA SER A 91 8.37 9.22 3.16
C SER A 91 9.78 9.03 2.65
N GLU A 92 10.76 9.26 3.52
CA GLU A 92 12.18 9.04 3.23
C GLU A 92 12.48 7.58 2.83
N SER A 93 11.88 6.60 3.50
CA SER A 93 12.08 5.18 3.20
C SER A 93 11.65 4.79 1.79
N ILE A 94 10.61 5.46 1.24
CA ILE A 94 10.18 5.29 -0.14
C ILE A 94 11.15 6.01 -1.09
N ALA A 95 11.61 7.21 -0.72
CA ALA A 95 12.58 7.96 -1.51
C ALA A 95 13.92 7.22 -1.65
N LEU A 96 14.40 6.62 -0.58
CA LEU A 96 15.61 5.80 -0.59
C LEU A 96 15.44 4.54 -1.47
N TYR A 97 14.25 3.98 -1.53
CA TYR A 97 13.97 2.80 -2.37
C TYR A 97 14.14 3.08 -3.87
N LEU A 98 14.02 4.33 -4.32
CA LEU A 98 14.29 4.72 -5.71
C LEU A 98 15.72 4.39 -6.16
N GLN A 99 16.68 4.25 -5.25
CA GLN A 99 18.06 3.86 -5.58
C GLN A 99 18.17 2.50 -6.29
N LYS A 100 17.14 1.67 -6.19
CA LYS A 100 17.05 0.42 -6.94
C LYS A 100 17.01 0.64 -8.46
N TYR A 101 16.50 1.80 -8.89
CA TYR A 101 16.23 2.10 -10.31
C TYR A 101 17.01 3.28 -10.85
N ILE A 102 17.33 4.25 -10.00
CA ILE A 102 18.00 5.50 -10.41
C ILE A 102 19.10 5.89 -9.43
N VAL A 103 20.06 6.68 -9.93
CA VAL A 103 21.06 7.30 -9.06
C VAL A 103 20.38 8.36 -8.17
N TYR A 104 20.54 8.22 -6.86
CA TYR A 104 19.96 9.16 -5.91
C TYR A 104 20.58 10.54 -6.05
N ARG A 105 19.77 11.55 -6.35
CA ARG A 105 20.19 12.94 -6.47
C ARG A 105 19.25 13.84 -5.67
N LYS A 106 19.74 14.49 -4.61
CA LYS A 106 18.97 15.39 -3.72
C LYS A 106 18.15 16.46 -4.47
N ARG A 107 18.62 16.91 -5.64
CA ARG A 107 17.92 17.91 -6.45
C ARG A 107 16.73 17.38 -7.25
N LYS A 108 16.53 16.06 -7.30
CA LYS A 108 15.47 15.39 -8.07
C LYS A 108 14.51 14.58 -7.20
N ILE A 109 14.91 14.24 -5.98
CA ILE A 109 14.15 13.36 -5.09
C ILE A 109 13.81 14.14 -3.84
N PHE A 110 12.52 14.25 -3.56
CA PHE A 110 11.93 14.98 -2.45
C PHE A 110 11.01 14.04 -1.67
N PHE A 111 10.88 14.24 -0.37
CA PHE A 111 10.03 13.40 0.45
C PHE A 111 9.38 14.15 1.60
N GLY A 112 8.22 13.64 2.02
CA GLY A 112 7.50 14.10 3.20
C GLY A 112 7.79 13.23 4.43
N ASN A 113 6.99 13.41 5.46
CA ASN A 113 7.13 12.76 6.77
C ASN A 113 6.32 11.46 6.92
N GLY A 114 5.76 10.92 5.84
CA GLY A 114 4.91 9.73 5.83
C GLY A 114 3.41 10.01 5.71
N GLN A 115 3.00 11.27 5.88
CA GLN A 115 1.62 11.69 5.64
C GLN A 115 1.46 12.24 4.23
N SER A 116 0.34 11.95 3.57
CA SER A 116 0.07 12.43 2.20
C SER A 116 0.08 13.95 2.09
N SER A 117 -0.35 14.67 3.13
CA SER A 117 -0.37 16.13 3.17
C SER A 117 1.04 16.75 3.16
N SER A 118 2.03 16.06 3.75
CA SER A 118 3.39 16.57 3.84
C SER A 118 4.14 16.63 2.49
N ILE A 119 3.59 15.98 1.45
CA ILE A 119 4.11 16.11 0.09
C ILE A 119 4.03 17.56 -0.40
N ILE A 120 3.00 18.31 0.03
CA ILE A 120 2.84 19.72 -0.35
C ILE A 120 4.00 20.57 0.17
N ASP A 121 4.46 20.28 1.38
CA ASP A 121 5.63 20.97 1.97
C ASP A 121 6.90 20.64 1.18
N ALA A 122 7.06 19.37 0.78
CA ALA A 122 8.19 18.95 -0.06
C ALA A 122 8.17 19.57 -1.46
N ILE A 123 6.99 19.81 -2.04
CA ILE A 123 6.81 20.52 -3.32
C ILE A 123 7.20 22.00 -3.15
N GLY A 124 6.73 22.64 -2.06
CA GLY A 124 6.99 24.04 -1.78
C GLY A 124 6.62 24.97 -2.94
N ALA A 125 7.09 26.21 -2.90
CA ALA A 125 6.86 27.19 -3.96
C ALA A 125 7.62 26.86 -5.26
N LYS A 126 8.79 26.25 -5.13
CA LYS A 126 9.73 25.99 -6.23
C LYS A 126 9.20 25.01 -7.29
N HIS A 127 8.37 24.06 -6.89
CA HIS A 127 7.91 22.97 -7.74
C HIS A 127 6.41 23.03 -8.05
N LYS A 128 5.75 24.16 -7.77
CA LYS A 128 4.30 24.33 -8.01
C LYS A 128 3.88 24.23 -9.48
N ASN A 129 4.80 24.53 -10.38
CA ASN A 129 4.55 24.54 -11.82
C ASN A 129 4.82 23.19 -12.51
N GLU A 130 5.21 22.17 -11.74
CA GLU A 130 5.40 20.82 -12.27
C GLU A 130 4.05 20.21 -12.68
N HIS A 131 4.08 19.33 -13.67
CA HIS A 131 2.96 18.47 -13.98
C HIS A 131 3.17 17.11 -13.31
N PHE A 132 2.38 16.84 -12.28
CA PHE A 132 2.53 15.67 -11.42
C PHE A 132 1.75 14.47 -11.94
N MET A 133 2.38 13.31 -11.96
CA MET A 133 1.70 12.04 -12.09
C MET A 133 1.60 11.39 -10.70
N LEU A 134 0.39 11.18 -10.21
CA LEU A 134 0.14 10.52 -8.94
C LEU A 134 0.10 9.01 -9.15
N ALA A 135 1.18 8.31 -8.80
CA ALA A 135 1.29 6.86 -8.89
C ALA A 135 0.60 6.20 -7.69
N VAL A 136 -0.59 5.69 -7.89
CA VAL A 136 -1.46 5.16 -6.83
C VAL A 136 -1.78 3.68 -7.05
N ALA A 137 -2.33 3.06 -5.99
CA ALA A 137 -2.87 1.71 -6.04
C ALA A 137 -4.39 1.74 -6.27
N ASP A 138 -4.90 0.76 -7.03
CA ASP A 138 -6.32 0.46 -7.14
C ASP A 138 -6.75 -0.47 -5.99
N ASN A 139 -6.78 0.05 -4.80
CA ASN A 139 -7.13 -0.73 -3.60
C ASN A 139 -8.44 -0.31 -2.94
N GLY A 140 -9.30 0.43 -3.68
CA GLY A 140 -10.57 0.93 -3.16
C GLY A 140 -10.43 1.92 -1.99
N ASN A 141 -9.24 2.07 -1.44
CA ASN A 141 -8.94 3.12 -0.49
C ASN A 141 -8.72 4.40 -1.28
N LYS A 142 -9.67 5.30 -1.21
CA LYS A 142 -9.59 6.63 -1.80
C LYS A 142 -8.37 7.33 -1.23
N THR A 143 -7.26 7.30 -1.96
CA THR A 143 -6.12 8.13 -1.57
C THR A 143 -6.57 9.60 -1.58
N ASP A 144 -6.24 10.33 -0.53
CA ASP A 144 -6.59 11.75 -0.45
C ASP A 144 -5.68 12.63 -1.32
N LEU A 145 -4.65 12.06 -1.93
CA LEU A 145 -3.68 12.80 -2.75
C LEU A 145 -4.32 13.63 -3.86
N PRO A 146 -5.21 13.10 -4.73
CA PRO A 146 -5.83 13.93 -5.78
C PRO A 146 -6.57 15.12 -5.20
N LYS A 147 -7.28 14.95 -4.08
CA LYS A 147 -7.99 16.04 -3.40
C LYS A 147 -7.02 17.08 -2.84
N ILE A 148 -5.90 16.64 -2.24
CA ILE A 148 -4.86 17.50 -1.71
C ILE A 148 -4.23 18.32 -2.85
N PHE A 149 -3.93 17.69 -3.99
CA PHE A 149 -3.36 18.37 -5.15
C PHE A 149 -4.34 19.37 -5.78
N THR A 150 -5.61 18.99 -5.93
CA THR A 150 -6.67 19.91 -6.40
C THR A 150 -6.83 21.12 -5.48
N LYS A 151 -6.89 20.90 -4.16
CA LYS A 151 -6.98 21.97 -3.16
C LYS A 151 -5.83 22.97 -3.25
N ASN A 152 -4.62 22.47 -3.53
CA ASN A 152 -3.41 23.30 -3.67
C ASN A 152 -3.18 23.81 -5.11
N LYS A 153 -4.15 23.63 -6.03
CA LYS A 153 -4.10 24.08 -7.42
C LYS A 153 -2.87 23.55 -8.18
N LEU A 154 -2.42 22.33 -7.86
CA LEU A 154 -1.31 21.67 -8.53
C LEU A 154 -1.82 20.89 -9.74
N LYS A 155 -1.17 21.07 -10.90
CA LYS A 155 -1.49 20.33 -12.12
C LYS A 155 -1.11 18.86 -11.95
N HIS A 156 -2.07 17.95 -12.04
CA HIS A 156 -1.81 16.54 -11.82
C HIS A 156 -2.71 15.62 -12.64
N SER A 157 -2.25 14.40 -12.85
CA SER A 157 -3.02 13.27 -13.35
C SER A 157 -2.84 12.09 -12.41
N THR A 158 -3.87 11.27 -12.25
CA THR A 158 -3.80 10.07 -11.43
C THR A 158 -3.55 8.86 -12.32
N ALA A 159 -2.57 8.04 -11.96
CA ALA A 159 -2.21 6.83 -12.67
C ALA A 159 -2.23 5.64 -11.69
N ILE A 160 -3.10 4.67 -11.94
CA ILE A 160 -3.12 3.42 -11.19
C ILE A 160 -1.93 2.58 -11.66
N MET A 161 -1.02 2.26 -10.76
CA MET A 161 0.18 1.47 -11.04
C MET A 161 0.06 0.03 -10.56
N VAL A 162 -0.68 -0.18 -9.49
CA VAL A 162 -0.83 -1.49 -8.84
C VAL A 162 -2.29 -1.78 -8.56
N LYS A 163 -2.67 -3.04 -8.67
CA LYS A 163 -4.00 -3.54 -8.35
C LYS A 163 -3.97 -4.49 -7.17
N THR A 164 -5.05 -4.52 -6.42
CA THR A 164 -5.27 -5.49 -5.36
C THR A 164 -5.92 -6.73 -5.97
N VAL A 165 -5.27 -7.87 -5.80
CA VAL A 165 -5.78 -9.17 -6.23
C VAL A 165 -6.19 -9.96 -4.99
N TYR A 166 -7.47 -10.32 -4.90
CA TYR A 166 -7.99 -11.10 -3.81
C TYR A 166 -7.66 -12.58 -4.00
N SER A 167 -7.23 -13.23 -2.92
CA SER A 167 -6.91 -14.66 -2.92
C SER A 167 -8.19 -15.50 -2.98
N ASN A 168 -8.11 -16.63 -3.66
CA ASN A 168 -9.16 -17.63 -3.56
C ASN A 168 -9.00 -18.39 -2.23
N LEU A 169 -9.94 -18.19 -1.31
CA LEU A 169 -9.93 -18.74 0.03
C LEU A 169 -10.81 -20.00 0.16
N SER A 170 -11.30 -20.57 -0.94
CA SER A 170 -12.23 -21.72 -0.93
C SER A 170 -11.68 -22.96 -0.21
N SER A 171 -10.36 -23.11 -0.18
CA SER A 171 -9.69 -24.21 0.55
C SER A 171 -9.54 -23.97 2.05
N VAL A 172 -9.82 -22.75 2.52
CA VAL A 172 -9.65 -22.36 3.93
C VAL A 172 -10.95 -22.61 4.69
N ASN A 173 -10.91 -23.51 5.66
CA ASN A 173 -12.06 -23.71 6.55
C ASN A 173 -12.05 -22.67 7.68
N VAL A 174 -12.61 -21.50 7.39
CA VAL A 174 -12.65 -20.37 8.33
C VAL A 174 -13.35 -20.71 9.64
N LYS A 175 -14.33 -21.60 9.61
CA LYS A 175 -15.09 -22.02 10.81
C LYS A 175 -14.27 -22.88 11.80
N SER A 176 -13.11 -23.40 11.37
CA SER A 176 -12.21 -24.18 12.23
C SER A 176 -11.31 -23.32 13.11
N TYR A 177 -11.34 -22.00 12.96
CA TYR A 177 -10.54 -21.08 13.75
C TYR A 177 -11.37 -20.43 14.85
N ASP A 178 -10.76 -20.29 16.03
CA ASP A 178 -11.37 -19.61 17.18
C ASP A 178 -11.26 -18.09 17.04
N MET A 179 -10.25 -17.60 16.27
CA MET A 179 -9.98 -16.18 16.08
C MET A 179 -9.47 -15.90 14.65
N LEU A 180 -9.99 -14.82 14.05
CA LEU A 180 -9.50 -14.27 12.79
C LEU A 180 -8.89 -12.89 13.04
N VAL A 181 -7.68 -12.66 12.51
CA VAL A 181 -6.96 -11.38 12.69
C VAL A 181 -6.79 -10.72 11.33
N PHE A 182 -7.32 -9.50 11.21
CA PHE A 182 -7.28 -8.68 10.00
C PHE A 182 -6.49 -7.40 10.24
N TYR A 183 -5.74 -6.97 9.22
CA TYR A 183 -4.91 -5.77 9.29
C TYR A 183 -5.43 -4.63 8.40
N SER A 184 -6.37 -4.92 7.51
CA SER A 184 -6.92 -3.93 6.59
C SER A 184 -8.40 -4.17 6.29
N PRO A 185 -9.13 -3.12 5.86
CA PRO A 185 -10.50 -3.29 5.34
C PRO A 185 -10.59 -4.23 4.13
N SER A 186 -9.50 -4.35 3.36
CA SER A 186 -9.43 -5.27 2.21
C SER A 186 -9.47 -6.73 2.63
N ASP A 187 -8.90 -7.08 3.79
CA ASP A 187 -8.98 -8.44 4.34
C ASP A 187 -10.44 -8.81 4.68
N VAL A 188 -11.15 -7.87 5.31
CA VAL A 188 -12.57 -8.07 5.66
C VAL A 188 -13.44 -8.20 4.41
N LYS A 189 -13.14 -7.41 3.37
CA LYS A 189 -13.81 -7.54 2.08
C LYS A 189 -13.55 -8.91 1.46
N ALA A 190 -12.29 -9.35 1.44
CA ALA A 190 -11.93 -10.69 0.93
C ALA A 190 -12.66 -11.80 1.67
N LEU A 191 -12.79 -11.70 3.01
CA LEU A 191 -13.55 -12.65 3.80
C LEU A 191 -15.02 -12.71 3.36
N ARG A 192 -15.67 -11.55 3.23
CA ARG A 192 -17.09 -11.48 2.83
C ARG A 192 -17.34 -12.03 1.43
N ASP A 193 -16.44 -11.72 0.50
CA ASP A 193 -16.55 -12.14 -0.89
C ASP A 193 -16.39 -13.67 -1.03
N ASN A 194 -15.53 -14.29 -0.19
CA ASN A 194 -15.31 -15.75 -0.21
C ASN A 194 -16.27 -16.54 0.70
N PHE A 195 -16.77 -15.92 1.77
CA PHE A 195 -17.60 -16.58 2.80
C PHE A 195 -18.81 -15.72 3.16
N PRO A 196 -19.81 -15.57 2.29
CA PRO A 196 -20.98 -14.74 2.54
C PRO A 196 -21.83 -15.23 3.73
N ASP A 197 -21.77 -16.54 4.04
CA ASP A 197 -22.54 -17.19 5.10
C ASP A 197 -21.84 -17.19 6.47
N VAL A 198 -20.67 -16.60 6.58
CA VAL A 198 -20.02 -16.47 7.90
C VAL A 198 -20.74 -15.40 8.69
N ASP A 199 -21.35 -15.81 9.82
CA ASP A 199 -22.06 -14.92 10.73
C ASP A 199 -21.10 -13.86 11.30
N HIS A 200 -21.21 -12.66 10.76
CA HIS A 200 -20.41 -11.52 11.18
C HIS A 200 -20.81 -10.96 12.55
N HIS A 201 -21.94 -11.38 13.11
CA HIS A 201 -22.43 -10.95 14.42
C HIS A 201 -21.70 -11.60 15.60
N ARG A 202 -20.88 -12.64 15.36
CA ARG A 202 -19.99 -13.22 16.37
C ARG A 202 -18.63 -12.56 16.47
N SER A 203 -18.36 -11.57 15.64
CA SER A 203 -17.22 -10.68 15.81
C SER A 203 -17.51 -9.80 17.03
N GLU A 204 -17.00 -10.18 18.21
CA GLU A 204 -16.57 -9.16 19.15
C GLU A 204 -15.55 -8.32 18.36
N GLU A 205 -16.01 -7.22 17.77
CA GLU A 205 -15.14 -6.18 17.25
C GLU A 205 -14.29 -5.64 18.41
N ARG A 206 -13.33 -6.41 18.83
CA ARG A 206 -12.15 -5.81 19.41
C ARG A 206 -11.47 -5.12 18.25
N ARG A 207 -11.97 -3.93 17.96
CA ARG A 207 -11.24 -2.94 17.21
C ARG A 207 -9.91 -2.81 17.94
N VAL A 208 -8.91 -3.54 17.48
CA VAL A 208 -7.52 -3.17 17.65
C VAL A 208 -7.38 -1.91 16.77
N GLY A 209 -8.27 -0.98 17.06
CA GLY A 209 -8.43 0.31 16.47
C GLY A 209 -7.55 1.31 17.19
N LYS A 210 -7.85 2.55 17.00
CA LYS A 210 -7.16 3.76 17.44
C LYS A 210 -6.45 3.71 18.82
N GLU A 211 -6.95 2.96 19.76
CA GLU A 211 -6.38 2.85 21.12
C GLU A 211 -5.10 2.02 21.21
N CYS A 212 -4.93 0.99 20.37
CA CYS A 212 -3.64 0.29 20.31
C CYS A 212 -2.58 1.08 19.56
N ARG A 213 -2.95 1.93 18.59
CA ARG A 213 -1.98 2.84 17.96
C ARG A 213 -1.46 3.90 18.91
N SER A 214 -2.27 4.36 19.87
CA SER A 214 -1.83 5.34 20.89
C SER A 214 -0.96 4.74 21.97
N ARG A 215 -1.08 3.42 22.26
CA ARG A 215 -0.26 2.73 23.26
C ARG A 215 1.08 2.23 22.74
N TRP A 216 1.24 2.11 21.41
CA TRP A 216 2.46 1.63 20.78
C TRP A 216 3.20 2.72 19.99
N SER A 217 2.83 3.96 20.18
CA SER A 217 3.64 5.08 19.73
C SER A 217 4.85 5.19 20.65
N PRO A 218 6.09 5.02 20.16
CA PRO A 218 7.30 5.16 20.98
C PRO A 218 7.60 6.61 21.37
N TYR A 219 6.66 7.54 21.15
CA TYR A 219 6.78 8.95 21.47
C TYR A 219 5.63 9.38 22.40
N HIS A 220 5.80 9.05 23.66
CA HIS A 220 5.34 9.81 24.79
C HIS A 220 6.54 10.06 25.69
#